data_20ce005c3926e5f27ae2d845ce167d09
#
_entry.id   20ce005c3926e5f27ae2d845ce167d09
#
_cell.length_a   1.000
_cell.length_b   1.000
_cell.length_c   1.000
_cell.angle_alpha   90.00
_cell.angle_beta   90.00
_cell.angle_gamma   90.00
#
_symmetry.space_group_name_H-M   'P 1'
#
loop_
_entity.id
_entity.type
_entity.pdbx_description
1 polymer ?
#
loop_
_entity_poly.entity_id
_entity_poly.type
_entity_poly.pdbx_seq_one_letter_code
_entity_poly.pdbx_strand_id
1 'polypeptide(L)'
;GGEASSFTNLLNYVIEQDYDSEDIIYFVEDDYAHRYGWVDILREGVNQIGADYYTLYDHPDKYYLPMYEDLQSKIIATDSIHWRTTPSTTCTFACKFKTLKKYIDIHLEFCKGDYTRDHNMFTHLWQQGSNLISCVPGYSTHVEANMLSPLTDWEKLCK
;
A
#
# COMPACT_ATOMS: atom_id res chain seq x y z
N GLY A 1 13.28 -19.60 4.73
CA GLY A 1 12.62 -18.36 5.03
C GLY A 1 11.46 -18.19 4.07
N GLY A 2 10.27 -18.02 4.60
CA GLY A 2 9.08 -17.71 3.79
C GLY A 2 8.90 -16.20 3.63
N GLU A 3 7.88 -15.79 2.88
CA GLU A 3 7.49 -14.39 2.63
C GLU A 3 7.41 -13.57 3.93
N ALA A 4 6.64 -14.04 4.92
CA ALA A 4 6.48 -13.37 6.22
C ALA A 4 7.81 -13.17 6.96
N SER A 5 8.73 -14.13 6.89
CA SER A 5 10.06 -14.01 7.50
C SER A 5 10.89 -12.93 6.80
N SER A 6 10.83 -12.86 5.48
CA SER A 6 11.52 -11.84 4.68
C SER A 6 11.03 -10.45 5.01
N PHE A 7 9.71 -10.27 5.04
CA PHE A 7 9.10 -8.98 5.37
C PHE A 7 9.35 -8.58 6.84
N THR A 8 9.30 -9.52 7.79
CA THR A 8 9.68 -9.27 9.18
C THR A 8 11.11 -8.73 9.31
N ASN A 9 12.05 -9.35 8.60
CA ASN A 9 13.45 -8.90 8.61
C ASN A 9 13.58 -7.49 8.04
N LEU A 10 12.86 -7.18 6.96
CA LEU A 10 12.83 -5.85 6.35
C LEU A 10 12.24 -4.80 7.32
N LEU A 11 11.14 -5.10 8.00
CA LEU A 11 10.54 -4.21 9.00
C LEU A 11 11.52 -3.91 10.13
N ASN A 12 12.15 -4.94 10.70
CA ASN A 12 13.14 -4.77 11.75
C ASN A 12 14.35 -3.95 11.28
N TYR A 13 14.85 -4.23 10.08
CA TYR A 13 15.95 -3.45 9.51
C TYR A 13 15.58 -1.97 9.36
N VAL A 14 14.40 -1.66 8.80
CA VAL A 14 13.96 -0.28 8.58
C VAL A 14 13.77 0.47 9.89
N ILE A 15 13.20 -0.19 10.93
CA ILE A 15 12.90 0.46 12.21
C ILE A 15 14.17 0.82 13.00
N GLU A 16 15.27 0.12 12.75
CA GLU A 16 16.58 0.37 13.37
C GLU A 16 17.35 1.52 12.71
N GLN A 17 16.90 2.02 11.56
CA GLN A 17 17.57 3.12 10.88
C GLN A 17 17.27 4.47 11.54
N ASP A 18 18.22 5.41 11.38
CA ASP A 18 18.09 6.79 11.88
C ASP A 18 17.45 7.70 10.80
N TYR A 19 16.22 7.34 10.39
CA TYR A 19 15.43 8.15 9.47
C TYR A 19 14.70 9.28 10.19
N ASP A 20 14.45 10.39 9.48
CA ASP A 20 13.57 11.45 9.97
C ASP A 20 12.14 10.93 10.14
N SER A 21 11.43 11.44 11.13
CA SER A 21 10.04 11.04 11.42
C SER A 21 9.09 11.27 10.24
N GLU A 22 9.38 12.24 9.39
CA GLU A 22 8.59 12.62 8.21
C GLU A 22 9.06 11.92 6.92
N ASP A 23 10.19 11.17 6.96
CA ASP A 23 10.64 10.40 5.80
C ASP A 23 9.57 9.39 5.37
N ILE A 24 9.40 9.30 4.04
CA ILE A 24 8.45 8.36 3.43
C ILE A 24 9.18 7.03 3.21
N ILE A 25 8.70 6.00 3.88
CA ILE A 25 9.13 4.61 3.67
C ILE A 25 8.15 3.98 2.69
N TYR A 26 8.66 3.43 1.60
CA TYR A 26 7.89 2.69 0.62
C TYR A 26 8.38 1.25 0.56
N PHE A 27 7.55 0.33 1.03
CA PHE A 27 7.77 -1.10 0.86
C PHE A 27 7.23 -1.51 -0.51
N VAL A 28 8.02 -2.28 -1.23
CA VAL A 28 7.65 -2.80 -2.55
C VAL A 28 8.23 -4.19 -2.74
N GLU A 29 7.40 -5.10 -3.25
CA GLU A 29 7.78 -6.44 -3.65
C GLU A 29 8.43 -6.39 -5.04
N ASP A 30 9.31 -7.34 -5.36
CA ASP A 30 10.16 -7.33 -6.56
C ASP A 30 9.41 -7.64 -7.87
N ASP A 31 8.16 -8.06 -7.77
CA ASP A 31 7.25 -8.35 -8.89
C ASP A 31 6.24 -7.23 -9.17
N TYR A 32 6.51 -6.00 -8.72
CA TYR A 32 5.70 -4.83 -9.01
C TYR A 32 6.32 -3.93 -10.09
N ALA A 33 5.49 -3.52 -11.06
CA ALA A 33 5.82 -2.48 -12.03
C ALA A 33 5.20 -1.14 -11.65
N HIS A 34 5.89 -0.04 -12.02
CA HIS A 34 5.46 1.32 -11.73
C HIS A 34 5.36 2.16 -13.01
N ARG A 35 4.36 3.04 -13.07
CA ARG A 35 4.27 4.06 -14.12
C ARG A 35 5.32 5.14 -13.89
N TYR A 36 5.75 5.75 -14.99
CA TYR A 36 6.59 6.94 -14.88
C TYR A 36 5.93 8.03 -14.02
N GLY A 37 6.72 8.71 -13.19
CA GLY A 37 6.24 9.77 -12.28
C GLY A 37 5.60 9.28 -10.98
N TRP A 38 5.64 7.98 -10.67
CA TRP A 38 5.03 7.42 -9.46
C TRP A 38 5.54 8.05 -8.16
N VAL A 39 6.80 8.47 -8.10
CA VAL A 39 7.39 9.13 -6.92
C VAL A 39 6.69 10.46 -6.65
N ASP A 40 6.43 11.24 -7.69
CA ASP A 40 5.77 12.54 -7.55
C ASP A 40 4.31 12.38 -7.11
N ILE A 41 3.61 11.37 -7.64
CA ILE A 41 2.24 11.03 -7.23
C ILE A 41 2.20 10.59 -5.75
N LEU A 42 3.14 9.75 -5.32
CA LEU A 42 3.21 9.33 -3.92
C LEU A 42 3.47 10.53 -2.99
N ARG A 43 4.44 11.38 -3.33
CA ARG A 43 4.74 12.59 -2.56
C ARG A 43 3.57 13.56 -2.52
N GLU A 44 2.87 13.74 -3.62
CA GLU A 44 1.66 14.57 -3.70
C GLU A 44 0.59 14.05 -2.73
N GLY A 45 0.28 12.74 -2.79
CA GLY A 45 -0.67 12.11 -1.86
C GLY A 45 -0.29 12.32 -0.39
N VAL A 46 0.98 12.06 -0.03
CA VAL A 46 1.48 12.22 1.34
C VAL A 46 1.40 13.67 1.82
N ASN A 47 1.69 14.63 0.95
CA ASN A 47 1.71 16.05 1.32
C ASN A 47 0.32 16.68 1.38
N GLN A 48 -0.63 16.22 0.56
CA GLN A 48 -1.94 16.87 0.42
C GLN A 48 -3.06 16.18 1.20
N ILE A 49 -2.95 14.88 1.52
CA ILE A 49 -4.06 14.14 2.12
C ILE A 49 -3.88 13.89 3.62
N GLY A 50 -2.66 13.61 4.06
CA GLY A 50 -2.38 13.35 5.47
C GLY A 50 -2.94 12.01 5.97
N ALA A 51 -3.01 10.98 5.11
CA ALA A 51 -3.35 9.62 5.52
C ALA A 51 -2.17 8.94 6.25
N ASP A 52 -2.46 7.84 6.95
CA ASP A 52 -1.42 7.05 7.62
C ASP A 52 -0.66 6.15 6.63
N TYR A 53 -1.41 5.53 5.69
CA TYR A 53 -0.88 4.61 4.69
C TYR A 53 -1.35 4.95 3.29
N TYR A 54 -0.47 4.68 2.32
CA TYR A 54 -0.66 4.97 0.89
C TYR A 54 -0.29 3.74 0.09
N THR A 55 -1.11 3.38 -0.89
CA THR A 55 -0.72 2.40 -1.89
C THR A 55 -0.88 2.99 -3.29
N LEU A 56 0.11 2.74 -4.15
CA LEU A 56 0.03 3.06 -5.56
C LEU A 56 -0.67 1.95 -6.36
N TYR A 57 -0.93 0.83 -5.70
CA TYR A 57 -1.58 -0.33 -6.28
C TYR A 57 -3.09 -0.29 -6.03
N ASP A 58 -3.83 -0.02 -7.08
CA ASP A 58 -5.28 -0.18 -7.07
C ASP A 58 -5.61 -1.66 -7.30
N HIS A 59 -5.74 -2.40 -6.21
CA HIS A 59 -5.86 -3.86 -6.26
C HIS A 59 -7.17 -4.29 -6.91
N PRO A 60 -7.14 -5.15 -7.96
CA PRO A 60 -8.32 -5.52 -8.75
C PRO A 60 -9.38 -6.28 -7.95
N ASP A 61 -9.02 -6.95 -6.85
CA ASP A 61 -9.95 -7.68 -5.99
C ASP A 61 -11.13 -6.83 -5.51
N LYS A 62 -10.91 -5.52 -5.32
CA LYS A 62 -11.95 -4.56 -4.90
C LYS A 62 -13.09 -4.40 -5.94
N TYR A 63 -12.88 -4.89 -7.17
CA TYR A 63 -13.82 -4.76 -8.28
C TYR A 63 -14.59 -6.04 -8.58
N TYR A 64 -14.13 -7.21 -8.10
CA TYR A 64 -14.77 -8.48 -8.44
C TYR A 64 -14.99 -9.45 -7.28
N LEU A 65 -14.31 -9.28 -6.13
CA LEU A 65 -14.54 -10.19 -5.01
C LEU A 65 -15.88 -9.91 -4.33
N PRO A 66 -16.72 -10.93 -4.07
CA PRO A 66 -18.03 -10.76 -3.43
C PRO A 66 -17.99 -10.04 -2.08
N MET A 67 -16.89 -10.19 -1.33
CA MET A 67 -16.73 -9.50 -0.05
C MET A 67 -16.65 -7.98 -0.16
N TYR A 68 -16.46 -7.45 -1.38
CA TYR A 68 -16.39 -6.02 -1.67
C TYR A 68 -17.58 -5.48 -2.49
N GLU A 69 -18.64 -6.30 -2.71
CA GLU A 69 -19.80 -5.91 -3.53
C GLU A 69 -20.45 -4.60 -3.07
N ASP A 70 -20.51 -4.37 -1.75
CA ASP A 70 -21.05 -3.14 -1.15
C ASP A 70 -19.97 -2.16 -0.67
N LEU A 71 -18.73 -2.30 -1.15
CA LEU A 71 -17.64 -1.44 -0.72
C LEU A 71 -17.91 0.02 -1.09
N GLN A 72 -18.01 0.87 -0.07
CA GLN A 72 -18.07 2.31 -0.23
C GLN A 72 -16.72 2.94 0.07
N SER A 73 -16.26 3.82 -0.80
CA SER A 73 -14.99 4.51 -0.66
C SER A 73 -15.18 6.03 -0.72
N LYS A 74 -14.49 6.75 0.16
CA LYS A 74 -14.38 8.20 0.06
C LYS A 74 -13.34 8.54 -1.01
N ILE A 75 -13.71 9.39 -1.95
CA ILE A 75 -12.79 9.94 -2.96
C ILE A 75 -12.19 11.24 -2.45
N ILE A 76 -10.89 11.39 -2.63
CA ILE A 76 -10.10 12.56 -2.27
C ILE A 76 -9.31 12.98 -3.51
N ALA A 77 -9.48 14.21 -3.97
CA ALA A 77 -8.70 14.74 -5.09
C ALA A 77 -7.41 15.38 -4.57
N THR A 78 -6.32 15.16 -5.29
CA THR A 78 -5.08 15.92 -5.22
C THR A 78 -4.89 16.68 -6.53
N ASP A 79 -3.78 17.39 -6.69
CA ASP A 79 -3.56 18.22 -7.89
C ASP A 79 -3.57 17.42 -9.20
N SER A 80 -3.06 16.18 -9.16
CA SER A 80 -2.84 15.38 -10.37
C SER A 80 -3.76 14.17 -10.49
N ILE A 81 -4.31 13.63 -9.38
CA ILE A 81 -5.00 12.35 -9.39
C ILE A 81 -6.04 12.26 -8.26
N HIS A 82 -6.95 11.28 -8.38
CA HIS A 82 -7.85 10.91 -7.30
C HIS A 82 -7.26 9.77 -6.46
N TRP A 83 -7.61 9.80 -5.18
CA TRP A 83 -7.35 8.75 -4.22
C TRP A 83 -8.67 8.27 -3.63
N ARG A 84 -8.71 7.03 -3.22
CA ARG A 84 -9.89 6.47 -2.51
C ARG A 84 -9.46 5.81 -1.22
N THR A 85 -10.31 5.84 -0.21
CA THR A 85 -10.13 4.98 0.96
C THR A 85 -10.29 3.52 0.53
N THR A 86 -9.44 2.65 1.06
CA THR A 86 -9.47 1.21 0.77
C THR A 86 -9.26 0.40 2.05
N PRO A 87 -9.92 -0.76 2.22
CA PRO A 87 -9.83 -1.53 3.45
C PRO A 87 -8.49 -2.26 3.60
N SER A 88 -7.81 -2.57 2.51
CA SER A 88 -6.55 -3.32 2.52
C SER A 88 -5.74 -3.13 1.24
N THR A 89 -4.48 -3.49 1.32
CA THR A 89 -3.55 -3.69 0.20
C THR A 89 -2.62 -4.85 0.56
N THR A 90 -1.65 -5.15 -0.29
CA THR A 90 -0.56 -6.12 -0.10
C THR A 90 0.57 -5.54 0.75
N CYS A 91 1.71 -6.22 0.84
CA CYS A 91 2.94 -5.68 1.45
C CYS A 91 3.57 -4.53 0.66
N THR A 92 2.97 -4.12 -0.46
CA THR A 92 3.41 -2.96 -1.27
C THR A 92 2.62 -1.71 -0.87
N PHE A 93 3.19 -0.92 0.05
CA PHE A 93 2.59 0.29 0.59
C PHE A 93 3.63 1.30 1.09
N ALA A 94 3.21 2.54 1.26
CA ALA A 94 4.03 3.59 1.85
C ALA A 94 3.39 4.16 3.12
N CYS A 95 4.24 4.65 4.01
CA CYS A 95 3.85 5.45 5.18
C CYS A 95 4.99 6.36 5.60
N LYS A 96 4.73 7.34 6.47
CA LYS A 96 5.80 8.09 7.12
C LYS A 96 6.49 7.21 8.17
N PHE A 97 7.78 7.44 8.40
CA PHE A 97 8.55 6.65 9.37
C PHE A 97 7.92 6.70 10.78
N LYS A 98 7.41 7.86 11.20
CA LYS A 98 6.66 7.97 12.47
C LYS A 98 5.42 7.07 12.53
N THR A 99 4.72 6.88 11.42
CA THR A 99 3.56 6.00 11.33
C THR A 99 3.98 4.54 11.47
N LEU A 100 5.06 4.14 10.77
CA LEU A 100 5.63 2.81 10.90
C LEU A 100 6.02 2.50 12.35
N LYS A 101 6.75 3.43 13.00
CA LYS A 101 7.14 3.29 14.42
C LYS A 101 5.93 3.13 15.34
N LYS A 102 4.89 3.93 15.12
CA LYS A 102 3.65 3.88 15.92
C LYS A 102 2.96 2.52 15.86
N TYR A 103 2.98 1.86 14.71
CA TYR A 103 2.21 0.65 14.45
C TYR A 103 3.07 -0.60 14.22
N ILE A 104 4.38 -0.54 14.50
CA ILE A 104 5.32 -1.64 14.21
C ILE A 104 4.92 -2.97 14.84
N ASP A 105 4.42 -2.96 16.06
CA ASP A 105 3.99 -4.18 16.76
C ASP A 105 2.83 -4.87 16.04
N ILE A 106 1.91 -4.11 15.44
CA ILE A 106 0.82 -4.64 14.62
C ILE A 106 1.38 -5.29 13.37
N HIS A 107 2.28 -4.61 12.65
CA HIS A 107 2.92 -5.18 11.46
C HIS A 107 3.60 -6.52 11.78
N LEU A 108 4.41 -6.57 12.84
CA LEU A 108 5.12 -7.77 13.24
C LEU A 108 4.16 -8.90 13.69
N GLU A 109 3.05 -8.55 14.35
CA GLU A 109 2.04 -9.54 14.76
C GLU A 109 1.41 -10.27 13.57
N PHE A 110 1.09 -9.53 12.50
CA PHE A 110 0.47 -10.12 11.31
C PHE A 110 1.46 -10.77 10.33
N CYS A 111 2.76 -10.66 10.59
CA CYS A 111 3.83 -11.42 9.91
C CYS A 111 4.21 -12.73 10.62
N LYS A 112 3.54 -13.09 11.72
CA LYS A 112 3.77 -14.38 12.38
C LYS A 112 3.18 -15.53 11.57
N GLY A 113 4.02 -16.48 11.16
CA GLY A 113 3.65 -17.64 10.35
C GLY A 113 4.45 -17.71 9.05
N ASP A 114 3.92 -18.44 8.08
CA ASP A 114 4.61 -18.67 6.79
C ASP A 114 4.30 -17.54 5.77
N TYR A 115 3.12 -16.93 5.89
CA TYR A 115 2.63 -15.88 4.99
C TYR A 115 2.22 -14.63 5.78
N THR A 116 2.34 -13.46 5.14
CA THR A 116 1.79 -12.22 5.64
C THR A 116 0.25 -12.27 5.60
N ARG A 117 -0.39 -11.58 6.55
CA ARG A 117 -1.86 -11.49 6.64
C ARG A 117 -2.30 -10.04 6.41
N ASP A 118 -1.95 -9.50 5.25
CA ASP A 118 -2.08 -8.09 4.89
C ASP A 118 -3.48 -7.54 5.08
N HIS A 119 -4.48 -8.26 4.54
CA HIS A 119 -5.88 -7.86 4.68
C HIS A 119 -6.28 -7.70 6.15
N ASN A 120 -5.93 -8.68 6.98
CA ASN A 120 -6.26 -8.65 8.40
C ASN A 120 -5.50 -7.54 9.13
N MET A 121 -4.24 -7.32 8.76
CA MET A 121 -3.40 -6.26 9.30
C MET A 121 -4.01 -4.87 9.04
N PHE A 122 -4.34 -4.55 7.80
CA PHE A 122 -4.94 -3.26 7.46
C PHE A 122 -6.34 -3.07 8.05
N THR A 123 -7.14 -4.14 8.13
CA THR A 123 -8.43 -4.12 8.81
C THR A 123 -8.26 -3.83 10.30
N HIS A 124 -7.25 -4.44 10.95
CA HIS A 124 -6.93 -4.17 12.35
C HIS A 124 -6.43 -2.74 12.56
N LEU A 125 -5.53 -2.24 11.68
CA LEU A 125 -5.06 -0.86 11.70
C LEU A 125 -6.22 0.14 11.57
N TRP A 126 -7.17 -0.11 10.68
CA TRP A 126 -8.38 0.70 10.54
C TRP A 126 -9.20 0.74 11.84
N GLN A 127 -9.37 -0.39 12.54
CA GLN A 127 -10.04 -0.45 13.85
C GLN A 127 -9.31 0.37 14.92
N GLN A 128 -8.00 0.60 14.77
CA GLN A 128 -7.19 1.48 15.62
C GLN A 128 -7.22 2.95 15.18
N GLY A 129 -8.08 3.29 14.22
CA GLY A 129 -8.26 4.65 13.70
C GLY A 129 -7.25 5.08 12.62
N SER A 130 -6.44 4.13 12.11
CA SER A 130 -5.56 4.38 10.98
C SER A 130 -6.33 4.30 9.66
N ASN A 131 -5.84 4.97 8.62
CA ASN A 131 -6.45 4.98 7.31
C ASN A 131 -5.44 4.61 6.21
N LEU A 132 -5.95 3.90 5.21
CA LEU A 132 -5.22 3.53 4.01
C LEU A 132 -5.94 4.10 2.78
N ILE A 133 -5.18 4.69 1.87
CA ILE A 133 -5.69 5.21 0.61
C ILE A 133 -4.94 4.62 -0.58
N SER A 134 -5.64 4.46 -1.69
CA SER A 134 -5.13 3.98 -2.97
C SER A 134 -5.35 5.01 -4.05
N CYS A 135 -4.37 5.26 -4.92
CA CYS A 135 -4.55 6.14 -6.08
C CYS A 135 -5.39 5.45 -7.17
N VAL A 136 -6.19 6.23 -7.88
CA VAL A 136 -7.08 5.76 -8.96
C VAL A 136 -6.94 6.70 -10.18
N PRO A 137 -6.49 6.17 -11.33
CA PRO A 137 -5.97 4.83 -11.58
C PRO A 137 -4.67 4.53 -10.84
N GLY A 138 -4.35 3.23 -10.65
CA GLY A 138 -3.12 2.81 -9.99
C GLY A 138 -1.85 3.28 -10.70
N TYR A 139 -0.82 3.61 -9.94
CA TYR A 139 0.53 3.93 -10.43
C TYR A 139 1.53 2.78 -10.24
N SER A 140 1.11 1.72 -9.55
CA SER A 140 1.82 0.44 -9.54
C SER A 140 0.86 -0.71 -9.82
N THR A 141 1.42 -1.85 -10.21
CA THR A 141 0.69 -3.09 -10.43
C THR A 141 1.54 -4.29 -10.06
N HIS A 142 0.92 -5.32 -9.52
CA HIS A 142 1.51 -6.65 -9.45
C HIS A 142 1.60 -7.24 -10.87
N VAL A 143 2.78 -7.74 -11.26
CA VAL A 143 3.02 -8.22 -12.64
C VAL A 143 2.58 -9.68 -12.76
N GLU A 144 1.31 -9.93 -12.47
CA GLU A 144 0.64 -11.22 -12.63
C GLU A 144 -0.67 -11.00 -13.36
N ALA A 145 -1.01 -11.90 -14.31
CA ALA A 145 -2.09 -11.70 -15.28
C ALA A 145 -3.45 -11.31 -14.67
N ASN A 146 -3.79 -11.88 -13.51
CA ASN A 146 -5.07 -11.61 -12.85
C ASN A 146 -4.99 -10.54 -11.74
N MET A 147 -3.79 -9.95 -11.56
CA MET A 147 -3.52 -8.98 -10.50
C MET A 147 -3.17 -7.60 -11.03
N LEU A 148 -3.30 -7.38 -12.33
CA LEU A 148 -3.04 -6.08 -12.92
C LEU A 148 -4.02 -5.03 -12.37
N SER A 149 -3.47 -3.89 -11.94
CA SER A 149 -4.27 -2.74 -11.51
C SER A 149 -5.18 -2.27 -12.64
N PRO A 150 -6.49 -2.10 -12.40
CA PRO A 150 -7.44 -1.74 -13.45
C PRO A 150 -7.24 -0.31 -13.95
N LEU A 151 -7.96 0.06 -15.01
CA LEU A 151 -7.99 1.40 -15.60
C LEU A 151 -6.65 1.84 -16.24
N THR A 152 -5.69 0.94 -16.38
CA THR A 152 -4.38 1.21 -16.99
C THR A 152 -4.00 0.09 -17.94
N ASP A 153 -3.55 0.45 -19.14
CA ASP A 153 -3.02 -0.50 -20.13
C ASP A 153 -1.53 -0.79 -19.82
N TRP A 154 -1.31 -1.72 -18.91
CA TRP A 154 0.04 -2.10 -18.44
C TRP A 154 0.88 -2.75 -19.54
N GLU A 155 0.27 -3.50 -20.44
CA GLU A 155 1.01 -4.11 -21.56
C GLU A 155 1.63 -3.06 -22.49
N LYS A 156 0.94 -1.93 -22.66
CA LYS A 156 1.44 -0.81 -23.47
C LYS A 156 2.54 -0.04 -22.75
N LEU A 157 2.48 0.06 -21.42
CA LEU A 157 3.46 0.81 -20.62
C LEU A 157 4.77 0.05 -20.40
N CYS A 158 4.74 -1.28 -20.48
CA CYS A 158 5.92 -2.13 -20.29
C CYS A 158 6.64 -2.50 -21.59
N LYS A 159 6.25 -1.91 -22.72
CA LYS A 159 6.93 -2.01 -24.03
C LYS A 159 7.87 -0.83 -24.25
#